data_187ecd615a0a216578f279bb79307012
#
_entry.id   187ecd615a0a216578f279bb79307012
#
_cell.length_a   1.000
_cell.length_b   1.000
_cell.length_c   1.000
_cell.angle_alpha   90.00
_cell.angle_beta   90.00
_cell.angle_gamma   90.00
#
_symmetry.space_group_name_H-M   'P 1'
#
loop_
_entity.id
_entity.type
_entity.pdbx_description
1 polymer ?
#
loop_
_entity_poly.entity_id
_entity_poly.type
_entity_poly.pdbx_seq_one_letter_code
_entity_poly.pdbx_strand_id
1 'polypeptide(L)'
;LRGSAMYKFLLTKLDQDVYELFAYFFEQAIDRERLSDLADKVNLSKRRIALVFERARDLQNSYPFFEIDMHEGRELVLYFAPNFLLSKLYSVMLSESMPFQIIDRLFSDKYVSLEETAQQHYVSNRTVQRKLKEIESILENYQIKLNLKRKPLFVGKEYRIRHFFHIMYWQIYDATNVRHFGLSKQSIRSFKDKLTSYPSCYRGIDQEKFVQLLAISLYRLKRGFPVNEIPQEMKEMVHLTISFEQFKEELIKPLLRDNLILNDVPEAEFL
;
A
#
# COMPACT_ATOMS: atom_id res chain seq x y z
N LEU A 1 11.26 -8.67 3.17
CA LEU A 1 11.82 -7.95 2.00
C LEU A 1 11.25 -8.41 0.63
N ARG A 2 10.57 -9.56 0.52
CA ARG A 2 9.96 -10.00 -0.76
C ARG A 2 8.70 -9.21 -1.16
N GLY A 3 8.04 -8.49 -0.25
CA GLY A 3 6.87 -7.66 -0.56
C GLY A 3 7.18 -6.36 -1.31
N SER A 4 8.39 -5.80 -1.18
CA SER A 4 8.73 -4.49 -1.77
C SER A 4 8.89 -4.53 -3.30
N ALA A 5 9.24 -5.68 -3.88
CA ALA A 5 9.41 -5.81 -5.33
C ALA A 5 8.08 -5.65 -6.10
N MET A 6 6.96 -6.04 -5.50
CA MET A 6 5.65 -6.09 -6.14
C MET A 6 5.07 -4.70 -6.45
N TYR A 7 5.45 -3.67 -5.68
CA TYR A 7 4.90 -2.31 -5.82
C TYR A 7 5.89 -1.30 -6.39
N LYS A 8 7.12 -1.72 -6.75
CA LYS A 8 8.05 -0.86 -7.50
C LYS A 8 7.40 -0.26 -8.76
N PHE A 9 6.46 -0.97 -9.37
CA PHE A 9 5.71 -0.51 -10.54
C PHE A 9 4.78 0.69 -10.27
N LEU A 10 4.37 0.90 -9.04
CA LEU A 10 3.58 2.08 -8.67
C LEU A 10 4.45 3.32 -8.43
N LEU A 11 5.75 3.17 -8.24
CA LEU A 11 6.69 4.29 -8.20
C LEU A 11 7.02 4.80 -9.61
N THR A 12 7.35 6.07 -9.71
CA THR A 12 7.97 6.59 -10.93
C THR A 12 9.37 5.98 -11.10
N LYS A 13 9.90 5.95 -12.33
CA LYS A 13 11.27 5.46 -12.54
C LYS A 13 12.31 6.29 -11.77
N LEU A 14 12.04 7.57 -11.57
CA LEU A 14 12.91 8.43 -10.78
C LEU A 14 12.86 8.07 -9.29
N ASP A 15 11.68 7.83 -8.73
CA ASP A 15 11.55 7.40 -7.33
C ASP A 15 12.13 6.00 -7.08
N GLN A 16 12.06 5.11 -8.08
CA GLN A 16 12.77 3.82 -8.00
C GLN A 16 14.28 4.02 -7.88
N ASP A 17 14.85 4.89 -8.70
CA ASP A 17 16.28 5.19 -8.67
C ASP A 17 16.68 5.90 -7.37
N VAL A 18 15.82 6.78 -6.82
CA VAL A 18 16.02 7.37 -5.46
C VAL A 18 16.07 6.26 -4.42
N TYR A 19 15.09 5.35 -4.44
CA TYR A 19 15.04 4.24 -3.49
C TYR A 19 16.29 3.37 -3.56
N GLU A 20 16.75 3.02 -4.76
CA GLU A 20 17.94 2.18 -4.96
C GLU A 20 19.22 2.89 -4.46
N LEU A 21 19.35 4.18 -4.69
CA LEU A 21 20.46 4.97 -4.17
C LEU A 21 20.45 5.02 -2.63
N PHE A 22 19.30 5.31 -2.03
CA PHE A 22 19.16 5.34 -0.56
C PHE A 22 19.39 3.96 0.07
N ALA A 23 18.88 2.90 -0.55
CA ALA A 23 19.10 1.53 -0.10
C ALA A 23 20.60 1.18 -0.12
N TYR A 24 21.33 1.57 -1.18
CA TYR A 24 22.75 1.37 -1.28
C TYR A 24 23.52 2.02 -0.12
N PHE A 25 23.29 3.33 0.14
CA PHE A 25 23.94 4.03 1.24
C PHE A 25 23.59 3.42 2.61
N PHE A 26 22.31 3.10 2.81
CA PHE A 26 21.81 2.53 4.07
C PHE A 26 22.36 1.13 4.35
N GLU A 27 22.39 0.24 3.34
CA GLU A 27 22.87 -1.13 3.46
C GLU A 27 24.38 -1.21 3.60
N GLN A 28 25.13 -0.30 2.94
CA GLN A 28 26.58 -0.21 3.05
C GLN A 28 27.06 0.54 4.31
N ALA A 29 26.12 1.18 5.04
CA ALA A 29 26.42 2.01 6.21
C ALA A 29 27.49 3.11 5.90
N ILE A 30 27.37 3.73 4.74
CA ILE A 30 28.24 4.84 4.31
C ILE A 30 27.48 6.15 4.27
N ASP A 31 28.17 7.27 4.47
CA ASP A 31 27.62 8.60 4.44
C ASP A 31 28.05 9.43 3.21
N ARG A 32 29.03 8.93 2.43
CA ARG A 32 29.54 9.62 1.25
C ARG A 32 30.09 8.64 0.20
N GLU A 33 30.02 9.06 -1.07
CA GLU A 33 30.57 8.29 -2.18
C GLU A 33 30.89 9.22 -3.37
N ARG A 34 31.96 8.92 -4.10
CA ARG A 34 32.31 9.64 -5.32
C ARG A 34 31.31 9.34 -6.42
N LEU A 35 30.91 10.38 -7.20
CA LEU A 35 29.93 10.20 -8.28
C LEU A 35 30.36 9.20 -9.35
N SER A 36 31.69 9.07 -9.62
CA SER A 36 32.21 8.07 -10.55
C SER A 36 31.89 6.66 -10.09
N ASP A 37 32.19 6.39 -8.82
CA ASP A 37 32.06 5.05 -8.22
C ASP A 37 30.60 4.69 -7.94
N LEU A 38 29.83 5.69 -7.50
CA LEU A 38 28.39 5.58 -7.26
C LEU A 38 27.66 5.23 -8.56
N ALA A 39 28.02 5.86 -9.69
CA ALA A 39 27.39 5.62 -10.98
C ALA A 39 27.46 4.14 -11.38
N ASP A 40 28.60 3.49 -11.16
CA ASP A 40 28.80 2.08 -11.46
C ASP A 40 28.06 1.18 -10.45
N LYS A 41 28.11 1.52 -9.15
CA LYS A 41 27.53 0.73 -8.06
C LYS A 41 26.00 0.68 -8.10
N VAL A 42 25.34 1.82 -8.43
CA VAL A 42 23.88 1.88 -8.54
C VAL A 42 23.37 1.77 -9.98
N ASN A 43 24.27 1.54 -10.94
CA ASN A 43 23.97 1.43 -12.38
C ASN A 43 23.18 2.64 -12.91
N LEU A 44 23.59 3.83 -12.53
CA LEU A 44 22.97 5.09 -12.96
C LEU A 44 24.03 5.99 -13.62
N SER A 45 23.65 6.70 -14.70
CA SER A 45 24.53 7.72 -15.25
C SER A 45 24.67 8.93 -14.30
N LYS A 46 25.79 9.66 -14.38
CA LYS A 46 26.01 10.91 -13.60
C LYS A 46 24.85 11.90 -13.76
N ARG A 47 24.34 12.05 -14.99
CA ARG A 47 23.15 12.90 -15.26
C ARG A 47 21.92 12.39 -14.52
N ARG A 48 21.75 11.06 -14.43
CA ARG A 48 20.62 10.47 -13.72
C ARG A 48 20.74 10.64 -12.21
N ILE A 49 21.97 10.53 -11.66
CA ILE A 49 22.24 10.81 -10.25
C ILE A 49 21.91 12.26 -9.91
N ALA A 50 22.20 13.22 -10.79
CA ALA A 50 21.81 14.61 -10.56
C ALA A 50 20.29 14.78 -10.44
N LEU A 51 19.50 14.11 -11.28
CA LEU A 51 18.02 14.11 -11.17
C LEU A 51 17.53 13.43 -9.88
N VAL A 52 18.19 12.33 -9.49
CA VAL A 52 17.90 11.64 -8.22
C VAL A 52 18.20 12.54 -7.02
N PHE A 53 19.30 13.28 -7.06
CA PHE A 53 19.67 14.26 -6.05
C PHE A 53 18.62 15.37 -5.89
N GLU A 54 18.18 15.99 -6.98
CA GLU A 54 17.14 17.01 -6.93
C GLU A 54 15.82 16.45 -6.38
N ARG A 55 15.42 15.25 -6.84
CA ARG A 55 14.21 14.60 -6.33
C ARG A 55 14.32 14.25 -4.84
N ALA A 56 15.49 13.82 -4.39
CA ALA A 56 15.74 13.53 -2.97
C ALA A 56 15.63 14.80 -2.12
N ARG A 57 16.14 15.94 -2.61
CA ARG A 57 15.97 17.24 -1.94
C ARG A 57 14.50 17.64 -1.81
N ASP A 58 13.69 17.41 -2.84
CA ASP A 58 12.25 17.66 -2.77
C ASP A 58 11.60 16.79 -1.68
N LEU A 59 12.00 15.53 -1.58
CA LEU A 59 11.47 14.60 -0.59
C LEU A 59 11.81 14.97 0.86
N GLN A 60 12.86 15.73 1.13
CA GLN A 60 13.16 16.23 2.48
C GLN A 60 12.02 17.06 3.07
N ASN A 61 11.23 17.75 2.24
CA ASN A 61 10.07 18.51 2.69
C ASN A 61 8.96 17.60 3.26
N SER A 62 8.77 16.42 2.67
CA SER A 62 7.76 15.43 3.09
C SER A 62 8.30 14.43 4.11
N TYR A 63 9.62 14.20 4.12
CA TYR A 63 10.29 13.25 4.99
C TYR A 63 11.66 13.75 5.46
N PRO A 64 11.72 14.60 6.50
CA PRO A 64 12.94 15.31 6.95
C PRO A 64 13.83 14.45 7.86
N PHE A 65 14.00 13.16 7.59
CA PHE A 65 14.82 12.23 8.39
C PHE A 65 16.11 11.82 7.70
N PHE A 66 16.55 12.62 6.73
CA PHE A 66 17.86 12.51 6.08
C PHE A 66 18.32 13.87 5.58
N GLU A 67 19.60 14.00 5.34
CA GLU A 67 20.20 15.16 4.69
C GLU A 67 20.99 14.68 3.48
N ILE A 68 20.82 15.35 2.35
CA ILE A 68 21.56 15.05 1.11
C ILE A 68 22.22 16.30 0.57
N ASP A 69 23.50 16.18 0.21
CA ASP A 69 24.29 17.25 -0.35
C ASP A 69 25.24 16.77 -1.45
N MET A 70 25.74 17.71 -2.25
CA MET A 70 26.65 17.44 -3.36
C MET A 70 27.92 18.32 -3.21
N HIS A 71 28.98 17.72 -2.69
CA HIS A 71 30.24 18.41 -2.47
C HIS A 71 31.02 18.57 -3.78
N GLU A 72 31.33 19.83 -4.14
CA GLU A 72 32.09 20.21 -5.34
C GLU A 72 31.63 19.55 -6.66
N GLY A 73 30.40 19.06 -6.73
CA GLY A 73 29.87 18.32 -7.88
C GLY A 73 30.56 16.98 -8.15
N ARG A 74 31.30 16.44 -7.17
CA ARG A 74 32.09 15.22 -7.32
C ARG A 74 31.77 14.12 -6.33
N GLU A 75 31.20 14.46 -5.19
CA GLU A 75 30.90 13.55 -4.10
C GLU A 75 29.49 13.77 -3.62
N LEU A 76 28.70 12.70 -3.52
CA LEU A 76 27.39 12.71 -2.91
C LEU A 76 27.52 12.36 -1.43
N VAL A 77 26.88 13.15 -0.58
CA VAL A 77 26.82 12.96 0.87
C VAL A 77 25.37 12.73 1.26
N LEU A 78 25.11 11.69 2.07
CA LEU A 78 23.77 11.32 2.51
C LEU A 78 23.82 10.87 3.97
N TYR A 79 23.28 11.70 4.86
CA TYR A 79 23.17 11.40 6.28
C TYR A 79 21.77 10.95 6.64
N PHE A 80 21.66 9.88 7.42
CA PHE A 80 20.40 9.39 7.95
C PHE A 80 20.23 9.79 9.42
N ALA A 81 19.09 10.37 9.75
CA ALA A 81 18.73 10.58 11.16
C ALA A 81 18.53 9.22 11.87
N PRO A 82 18.71 9.15 13.21
CA PRO A 82 18.58 7.89 13.95
C PRO A 82 17.24 7.18 13.81
N ASN A 83 16.18 7.92 13.49
CA ASN A 83 14.82 7.43 13.26
C ASN A 83 14.45 7.33 11.78
N PHE A 84 15.44 7.39 10.87
CA PHE A 84 15.22 7.15 9.46
C PHE A 84 14.79 5.69 9.23
N LEU A 85 13.77 5.52 8.39
CA LEU A 85 13.28 4.21 7.94
C LEU A 85 13.15 4.23 6.41
N LEU A 86 13.89 3.37 5.73
CA LEU A 86 13.83 3.24 4.28
C LEU A 86 12.43 2.87 3.79
N SER A 87 11.69 2.06 4.56
CA SER A 87 10.30 1.74 4.29
C SER A 87 9.39 2.96 4.36
N LYS A 88 9.68 3.92 5.24
CA LYS A 88 8.89 5.15 5.36
C LYS A 88 9.16 6.10 4.19
N LEU A 89 10.41 6.24 3.77
CA LEU A 89 10.76 6.97 2.55
C LEU A 89 10.01 6.39 1.33
N TYR A 90 10.02 5.05 1.21
CA TYR A 90 9.26 4.35 0.17
C TYR A 90 7.77 4.69 0.22
N SER A 91 7.16 4.68 1.42
CA SER A 91 5.74 5.01 1.62
C SER A 91 5.40 6.43 1.18
N VAL A 92 6.27 7.40 1.48
CA VAL A 92 6.10 8.80 1.06
C VAL A 92 6.13 8.90 -0.46
N MET A 93 7.16 8.36 -1.10
CA MET A 93 7.27 8.35 -2.57
C MET A 93 6.07 7.67 -3.24
N LEU A 94 5.59 6.56 -2.66
CA LEU A 94 4.45 5.84 -3.19
C LEU A 94 3.17 6.68 -3.08
N SER A 95 2.92 7.34 -1.95
CA SER A 95 1.74 8.18 -1.74
C SER A 95 1.67 9.38 -2.69
N GLU A 96 2.82 9.90 -3.09
CA GLU A 96 2.95 11.01 -4.05
C GLU A 96 2.86 10.53 -5.51
N SER A 97 2.99 9.23 -5.77
CA SER A 97 3.03 8.71 -7.13
C SER A 97 1.67 8.78 -7.83
N MET A 98 1.67 9.22 -9.09
CA MET A 98 0.45 9.27 -9.91
C MET A 98 -0.23 7.90 -10.07
N PRO A 99 0.46 6.77 -10.31
CA PRO A 99 -0.21 5.47 -10.39
C PRO A 99 -0.96 5.10 -9.12
N PHE A 100 -0.37 5.34 -7.94
CA PHE A 100 -1.05 5.09 -6.68
C PHE A 100 -2.27 6.00 -6.51
N GLN A 101 -2.15 7.29 -6.78
CA GLN A 101 -3.25 8.24 -6.65
C GLN A 101 -4.42 7.91 -7.60
N ILE A 102 -4.14 7.43 -8.81
CA ILE A 102 -5.17 6.94 -9.73
C ILE A 102 -5.89 5.73 -9.14
N ILE A 103 -5.15 4.72 -8.67
CA ILE A 103 -5.75 3.47 -8.17
C ILE A 103 -6.51 3.71 -6.85
N ASP A 104 -6.05 4.63 -6.01
CA ASP A 104 -6.75 5.07 -4.80
C ASP A 104 -8.08 5.78 -5.11
N ARG A 105 -8.09 6.64 -6.12
CA ARG A 105 -9.31 7.31 -6.58
C ARG A 105 -10.30 6.32 -7.18
N LEU A 106 -9.82 5.34 -7.94
CA LEU A 106 -10.65 4.24 -8.45
C LEU A 106 -11.28 3.43 -7.32
N PHE A 107 -10.50 3.07 -6.32
CA PHE A 107 -11.00 2.32 -5.16
C PHE A 107 -12.02 3.12 -4.34
N SER A 108 -11.78 4.42 -4.20
CA SER A 108 -12.64 5.33 -3.43
C SER A 108 -13.85 5.85 -4.20
N ASP A 109 -14.11 5.36 -5.42
CA ASP A 109 -15.14 5.86 -6.34
C ASP A 109 -15.02 7.38 -6.66
N LYS A 110 -13.81 7.92 -6.57
CA LYS A 110 -13.48 9.33 -6.84
C LYS A 110 -12.83 9.55 -8.20
N TYR A 111 -12.63 8.49 -8.97
CA TYR A 111 -12.14 8.61 -10.33
C TYR A 111 -13.27 9.13 -11.25
N VAL A 112 -13.02 10.21 -11.95
CA VAL A 112 -14.03 10.85 -12.82
C VAL A 112 -13.69 10.54 -14.28
N SER A 113 -12.56 11.06 -14.80
CA SER A 113 -12.19 10.87 -16.18
C SER A 113 -10.68 10.91 -16.40
N LEU A 114 -10.30 10.57 -17.63
CA LEU A 114 -8.92 10.68 -18.12
C LEU A 114 -8.46 12.13 -18.15
N GLU A 115 -9.32 13.02 -18.61
CA GLU A 115 -9.06 14.45 -18.77
C GLU A 115 -8.83 15.12 -17.41
N GLU A 116 -9.72 14.86 -16.45
CA GLU A 116 -9.58 15.39 -15.09
C GLU A 116 -8.29 14.89 -14.43
N THR A 117 -7.99 13.61 -14.60
CA THR A 117 -6.75 13.02 -14.06
C THR A 117 -5.51 13.66 -14.70
N ALA A 118 -5.54 13.89 -16.01
CA ALA A 118 -4.46 14.53 -16.73
C ALA A 118 -4.22 15.99 -16.25
N GLN A 119 -5.30 16.73 -16.04
CA GLN A 119 -5.24 18.10 -15.49
C GLN A 119 -4.68 18.13 -14.08
N GLN A 120 -5.15 17.25 -13.20
CA GLN A 120 -4.69 17.19 -11.80
C GLN A 120 -3.19 16.90 -11.67
N HIS A 121 -2.66 16.08 -12.57
CA HIS A 121 -1.25 15.69 -12.56
C HIS A 121 -0.38 16.49 -13.53
N TYR A 122 -0.94 17.49 -14.21
CA TYR A 122 -0.24 18.32 -15.20
C TYR A 122 0.45 17.49 -16.29
N VAL A 123 -0.24 16.45 -16.78
CA VAL A 123 0.28 15.53 -17.81
C VAL A 123 -0.70 15.40 -18.99
N SER A 124 -0.26 14.79 -20.09
CA SER A 124 -1.13 14.50 -21.22
C SER A 124 -2.08 13.32 -20.94
N ASN A 125 -3.24 13.29 -21.60
CA ASN A 125 -4.16 12.15 -21.59
C ASN A 125 -3.45 10.83 -21.96
N ARG A 126 -2.53 10.88 -22.90
CA ARG A 126 -1.72 9.72 -23.33
C ARG A 126 -0.86 9.19 -22.16
N THR A 127 -0.33 10.08 -21.31
CA THR A 127 0.42 9.67 -20.13
C THR A 127 -0.47 8.93 -19.13
N VAL A 128 -1.66 9.44 -18.86
CA VAL A 128 -2.64 8.78 -17.99
C VAL A 128 -3.06 7.42 -18.55
N GLN A 129 -3.36 7.33 -19.85
CA GLN A 129 -3.70 6.07 -20.51
C GLN A 129 -2.60 5.01 -20.35
N ARG A 130 -1.33 5.43 -20.51
CA ARG A 130 -0.20 4.51 -20.30
C ARG A 130 -0.15 4.03 -18.85
N LYS A 131 -0.37 4.92 -17.87
CA LYS A 131 -0.38 4.56 -16.45
C LYS A 131 -1.55 3.65 -16.08
N LEU A 132 -2.72 3.86 -16.67
CA LEU A 132 -3.85 2.95 -16.50
C LEU A 132 -3.53 1.54 -17.03
N LYS A 133 -2.87 1.42 -18.18
CA LYS A 133 -2.42 0.11 -18.70
C LYS A 133 -1.39 -0.57 -17.80
N GLU A 134 -0.47 0.21 -17.23
CA GLU A 134 0.49 -0.32 -16.23
C GLU A 134 -0.27 -0.85 -15.00
N ILE A 135 -1.28 -0.12 -14.51
CA ILE A 135 -2.15 -0.54 -13.40
C ILE A 135 -2.93 -1.81 -13.77
N GLU A 136 -3.52 -1.87 -14.97
CA GLU A 136 -4.23 -3.05 -15.47
C GLU A 136 -3.34 -4.29 -15.46
N SER A 137 -2.10 -4.17 -15.94
CA SER A 137 -1.13 -5.27 -15.93
C SER A 137 -0.78 -5.76 -14.51
N ILE A 138 -0.71 -4.84 -13.54
CA ILE A 138 -0.51 -5.21 -12.13
C ILE A 138 -1.73 -5.97 -11.59
N LEU A 139 -2.93 -5.46 -11.85
CA LEU A 139 -4.19 -6.07 -11.39
C LEU A 139 -4.42 -7.47 -11.99
N GLU A 140 -4.00 -7.69 -13.23
CA GLU A 140 -4.08 -9.00 -13.90
C GLU A 140 -3.32 -10.09 -13.14
N ASN A 141 -2.19 -9.78 -12.50
CA ASN A 141 -1.45 -10.73 -11.65
C ASN A 141 -2.29 -11.22 -10.45
N TYR A 142 -3.28 -10.44 -10.04
CA TYR A 142 -4.26 -10.78 -9.00
C TYR A 142 -5.57 -11.32 -9.58
N GLN A 143 -5.63 -11.51 -10.90
CA GLN A 143 -6.86 -11.88 -11.61
C GLN A 143 -7.99 -10.85 -11.41
N ILE A 144 -7.62 -9.59 -11.36
CA ILE A 144 -8.53 -8.45 -11.28
C ILE A 144 -8.48 -7.70 -12.60
N LYS A 145 -9.64 -7.41 -13.18
CA LYS A 145 -9.76 -6.59 -14.39
C LYS A 145 -10.29 -5.20 -14.02
N LEU A 146 -9.79 -4.18 -14.70
CA LEU A 146 -10.29 -2.82 -14.56
C LEU A 146 -11.35 -2.54 -15.63
N ASN A 147 -12.50 -2.00 -15.22
CA ASN A 147 -13.59 -1.61 -16.12
C ASN A 147 -13.93 -0.14 -15.89
N LEU A 148 -13.34 0.76 -16.67
CA LEU A 148 -13.58 2.19 -16.55
C LEU A 148 -14.89 2.68 -17.19
N LYS A 149 -15.58 1.82 -17.96
CA LYS A 149 -16.79 2.21 -18.69
C LYS A 149 -18.06 2.08 -17.85
N ARG A 150 -18.06 1.19 -16.88
CA ARG A 150 -19.22 0.92 -16.01
C ARG A 150 -18.78 0.32 -14.68
N LYS A 151 -19.60 0.52 -13.65
CA LYS A 151 -19.41 -0.14 -12.37
C LYS A 151 -19.84 -1.63 -12.45
N PRO A 152 -19.19 -2.52 -11.69
CA PRO A 152 -18.07 -2.25 -10.78
C PRO A 152 -16.78 -1.93 -11.55
N LEU A 153 -15.96 -1.02 -11.03
CA LEU A 153 -14.69 -0.65 -11.65
C LEU A 153 -13.67 -1.78 -11.60
N PHE A 154 -13.66 -2.58 -10.52
CA PHE A 154 -12.83 -3.76 -10.34
C PHE A 154 -13.68 -5.01 -10.53
N VAL A 155 -13.30 -5.86 -11.47
CA VAL A 155 -13.98 -7.10 -11.83
C VAL A 155 -13.08 -8.29 -11.53
N GLY A 156 -13.51 -9.15 -10.63
CA GLY A 156 -12.77 -10.32 -10.17
C GLY A 156 -13.39 -10.88 -8.88
N LYS A 157 -12.77 -11.90 -8.31
CA LYS A 157 -13.20 -12.44 -7.02
C LYS A 157 -12.95 -11.40 -5.92
N GLU A 158 -13.96 -11.11 -5.11
CA GLU A 158 -13.92 -10.00 -4.15
C GLU A 158 -12.80 -10.15 -3.12
N TYR A 159 -12.52 -11.38 -2.63
CA TYR A 159 -11.42 -11.62 -1.71
C TYR A 159 -10.05 -11.23 -2.30
N ARG A 160 -9.84 -11.38 -3.62
CA ARG A 160 -8.60 -10.96 -4.31
C ARG A 160 -8.50 -9.44 -4.40
N ILE A 161 -9.62 -8.77 -4.68
CA ILE A 161 -9.70 -7.31 -4.72
C ILE A 161 -9.32 -6.75 -3.34
N ARG A 162 -9.93 -7.27 -2.28
CA ARG A 162 -9.63 -6.81 -0.91
C ARG A 162 -8.19 -7.11 -0.50
N HIS A 163 -7.69 -8.31 -0.83
CA HIS A 163 -6.30 -8.68 -0.55
C HIS A 163 -5.31 -7.75 -1.26
N PHE A 164 -5.53 -7.47 -2.55
CA PHE A 164 -4.71 -6.53 -3.31
C PHE A 164 -4.65 -5.15 -2.64
N PHE A 165 -5.80 -4.58 -2.30
CA PHE A 165 -5.87 -3.27 -1.65
C PHE A 165 -5.31 -3.29 -0.23
N HIS A 166 -5.50 -4.37 0.52
CA HIS A 166 -4.90 -4.54 1.83
C HIS A 166 -3.38 -4.46 1.76
N ILE A 167 -2.74 -5.23 0.88
CA ILE A 167 -1.30 -5.22 0.72
C ILE A 167 -0.83 -3.84 0.22
N MET A 168 -1.50 -3.25 -0.78
CA MET A 168 -1.14 -1.95 -1.33
C MET A 168 -1.17 -0.85 -0.26
N TYR A 169 -2.25 -0.76 0.50
CA TYR A 169 -2.38 0.25 1.54
C TYR A 169 -1.43 0.01 2.71
N TRP A 170 -1.10 -1.25 3.02
CA TRP A 170 -0.13 -1.56 4.06
C TRP A 170 1.29 -1.06 3.73
N GLN A 171 1.63 -0.91 2.45
CA GLN A 171 2.92 -0.33 2.05
C GLN A 171 3.01 1.18 2.31
N ILE A 172 1.87 1.86 2.41
CA ILE A 172 1.80 3.33 2.55
C ILE A 172 1.47 3.73 3.97
N TYR A 173 0.55 3.03 4.60
CA TYR A 173 0.05 3.31 5.92
C TYR A 173 0.65 2.30 6.91
N ASP A 174 1.54 2.78 7.76
CA ASP A 174 2.06 1.98 8.86
C ASP A 174 1.07 1.92 10.05
N ALA A 175 1.45 1.21 11.10
CA ALA A 175 0.65 1.05 12.30
C ALA A 175 0.20 2.37 12.96
N THR A 176 0.88 3.48 12.67
CA THR A 176 0.57 4.80 13.26
C THR A 176 -0.42 5.61 12.41
N ASN A 177 -0.60 5.25 11.15
CA ASN A 177 -1.39 6.01 10.18
C ASN A 177 -2.25 5.10 9.27
N VAL A 178 -2.94 4.14 9.87
CA VAL A 178 -3.83 3.22 9.13
C VAL A 178 -5.03 3.97 8.55
N ARG A 179 -5.32 3.71 7.26
CA ARG A 179 -6.52 4.26 6.61
C ARG A 179 -7.74 3.44 6.99
N HIS A 180 -8.65 4.04 7.72
CA HIS A 180 -9.78 3.33 8.33
C HIS A 180 -11.07 3.31 7.48
N PHE A 181 -11.08 3.87 6.28
CA PHE A 181 -12.19 3.85 5.32
C PHE A 181 -13.57 4.16 5.92
N GLY A 182 -13.64 5.12 6.85
CA GLY A 182 -14.88 5.54 7.49
C GLY A 182 -15.25 4.78 8.77
N LEU A 183 -14.39 3.86 9.25
CA LEU A 183 -14.54 3.34 10.61
C LEU A 183 -14.24 4.43 11.64
N SER A 184 -15.06 4.51 12.68
CA SER A 184 -14.82 5.45 13.78
C SER A 184 -13.62 5.00 14.63
N LYS A 185 -12.91 5.96 15.22
CA LYS A 185 -11.84 5.66 16.20
C LYS A 185 -12.35 4.81 17.36
N GLN A 186 -13.61 5.02 17.77
CA GLN A 186 -14.23 4.24 18.83
C GLN A 186 -14.46 2.78 18.43
N SER A 187 -14.97 2.53 17.22
CA SER A 187 -15.15 1.17 16.69
C SER A 187 -13.82 0.42 16.61
N ILE A 188 -12.77 1.10 16.14
CA ILE A 188 -11.43 0.53 16.05
C ILE A 188 -10.87 0.18 17.42
N ARG A 189 -11.00 1.10 18.40
CA ARG A 189 -10.53 0.85 19.78
C ARG A 189 -11.29 -0.33 20.39
N SER A 190 -12.61 -0.33 20.34
CA SER A 190 -13.44 -1.42 20.87
C SER A 190 -13.05 -2.78 20.24
N PHE A 191 -12.75 -2.78 18.96
CA PHE A 191 -12.30 -3.97 18.26
C PHE A 191 -10.92 -4.47 18.72
N LYS A 192 -9.93 -3.56 18.85
CA LYS A 192 -8.61 -3.90 19.37
C LYS A 192 -8.66 -4.41 20.81
N ASP A 193 -9.48 -3.78 21.66
CA ASP A 193 -9.68 -4.21 23.05
C ASP A 193 -10.24 -5.64 23.11
N LYS A 194 -11.21 -5.97 22.25
CA LYS A 194 -11.74 -7.31 22.12
C LYS A 194 -10.67 -8.29 21.62
N LEU A 195 -9.92 -7.96 20.57
CA LEU A 195 -8.81 -8.80 20.08
C LEU A 195 -7.79 -9.11 21.17
N THR A 196 -7.44 -8.11 21.99
CA THR A 196 -6.46 -8.25 23.06
C THR A 196 -6.97 -9.18 24.19
N SER A 197 -8.29 -9.28 24.38
CA SER A 197 -8.90 -10.16 25.38
C SER A 197 -8.97 -11.63 24.96
N TYR A 198 -8.70 -11.93 23.69
CA TYR A 198 -8.72 -13.32 23.18
C TYR A 198 -7.50 -14.14 23.63
N PRO A 199 -7.65 -15.48 23.68
CA PRO A 199 -6.57 -16.38 24.07
C PRO A 199 -5.30 -16.23 23.23
N SER A 200 -4.19 -16.72 23.76
CA SER A 200 -2.83 -16.56 23.22
C SER A 200 -2.62 -16.99 21.76
N CYS A 201 -3.51 -17.81 21.19
CA CYS A 201 -3.47 -18.22 19.80
C CYS A 201 -3.64 -17.04 18.80
N TYR A 202 -4.25 -15.93 19.23
CA TYR A 202 -4.39 -14.72 18.41
C TYR A 202 -3.33 -13.64 18.69
N ARG A 203 -2.42 -13.87 19.64
CA ARG A 203 -1.36 -12.91 19.98
C ARG A 203 -0.35 -12.67 18.86
N GLY A 204 -0.29 -13.55 17.86
CA GLY A 204 0.55 -13.41 16.68
C GLY A 204 -0.08 -12.60 15.54
N ILE A 205 -1.34 -12.21 15.66
CA ILE A 205 -2.01 -11.40 14.65
C ILE A 205 -1.49 -9.96 14.78
N ASP A 206 -0.99 -9.43 13.67
CA ASP A 206 -0.70 -8.00 13.56
C ASP A 206 -2.04 -7.24 13.57
N GLN A 207 -2.41 -6.72 14.74
CA GLN A 207 -3.69 -6.07 14.97
C GLN A 207 -3.93 -4.91 14.00
N GLU A 208 -2.89 -4.18 13.61
CA GLU A 208 -3.02 -3.05 12.70
C GLU A 208 -3.34 -3.52 11.27
N LYS A 209 -2.68 -4.58 10.82
CA LYS A 209 -2.98 -5.20 9.52
C LYS A 209 -4.39 -5.74 9.49
N PHE A 210 -4.80 -6.38 10.57
CA PHE A 210 -6.15 -6.94 10.67
C PHE A 210 -7.21 -5.82 10.66
N VAL A 211 -7.02 -4.76 11.43
CA VAL A 211 -7.91 -3.57 11.43
C VAL A 211 -7.99 -2.95 10.04
N GLN A 212 -6.89 -2.87 9.31
CA GLN A 212 -6.89 -2.35 7.95
C GLN A 212 -7.67 -3.26 6.99
N LEU A 213 -7.48 -4.58 7.06
CA LEU A 213 -8.24 -5.54 6.26
C LEU A 213 -9.74 -5.44 6.56
N LEU A 214 -10.10 -5.38 7.84
CA LEU A 214 -11.47 -5.18 8.29
C LEU A 214 -12.06 -3.88 7.73
N ALA A 215 -11.32 -2.77 7.81
CA ALA A 215 -11.78 -1.47 7.29
C ALA A 215 -12.05 -1.52 5.77
N ILE A 216 -11.15 -2.14 5.00
CA ILE A 216 -11.33 -2.38 3.56
C ILE A 216 -12.57 -3.25 3.31
N SER A 217 -12.72 -4.33 4.07
CA SER A 217 -13.82 -5.28 3.93
C SER A 217 -15.17 -4.62 4.18
N LEU A 218 -15.32 -3.90 5.29
CA LEU A 218 -16.54 -3.16 5.60
C LEU A 218 -16.84 -2.06 4.59
N TYR A 219 -15.80 -1.38 4.09
CA TYR A 219 -15.95 -0.37 3.05
C TYR A 219 -16.53 -0.95 1.76
N ARG A 220 -16.01 -2.10 1.30
CA ARG A 220 -16.47 -2.81 0.11
C ARG A 220 -17.88 -3.39 0.30
N LEU A 221 -18.10 -4.01 1.44
CA LEU A 221 -19.37 -4.63 1.77
C LEU A 221 -20.52 -3.63 1.81
N LYS A 222 -20.33 -2.44 2.44
CA LYS A 222 -21.31 -1.32 2.43
C LYS A 222 -21.64 -0.81 1.03
N ARG A 223 -20.81 -1.11 0.02
CA ARG A 223 -21.03 -0.78 -1.39
C ARG A 223 -21.66 -1.91 -2.20
N GLY A 224 -22.08 -2.99 -1.55
CA GLY A 224 -22.72 -4.12 -2.22
C GLY A 224 -21.74 -5.08 -2.89
N PHE A 225 -20.51 -5.18 -2.39
CA PHE A 225 -19.50 -6.12 -2.87
C PHE A 225 -19.16 -7.15 -1.78
N PRO A 226 -20.04 -8.15 -1.52
CA PRO A 226 -19.76 -9.20 -0.55
C PRO A 226 -18.73 -10.20 -1.08
N VAL A 227 -18.02 -10.86 -0.18
CA VAL A 227 -17.27 -12.09 -0.51
C VAL A 227 -18.24 -13.24 -0.59
N ASN A 228 -18.52 -13.75 -1.78
CA ASN A 228 -19.46 -14.83 -1.99
C ASN A 228 -18.81 -16.20 -1.86
N GLU A 229 -17.51 -16.29 -2.08
CA GLU A 229 -16.75 -17.54 -2.02
C GLU A 229 -15.28 -17.27 -1.69
N ILE A 230 -14.65 -18.17 -0.97
CA ILE A 230 -13.21 -18.25 -0.75
C ILE A 230 -12.67 -19.60 -1.23
N PRO A 231 -11.36 -19.67 -1.58
CA PRO A 231 -10.75 -20.95 -1.96
C PRO A 231 -10.89 -22.01 -0.87
N GLN A 232 -11.01 -23.27 -1.29
CA GLN A 232 -11.15 -24.38 -0.35
C GLN A 232 -9.95 -24.50 0.60
N GLU A 233 -8.74 -24.26 0.10
CA GLU A 233 -7.53 -24.25 0.92
C GLU A 233 -7.60 -23.21 2.05
N MET A 234 -8.17 -22.03 1.77
CA MET A 234 -8.36 -21.00 2.82
C MET A 234 -9.39 -21.45 3.85
N LYS A 235 -10.50 -22.08 3.43
CA LYS A 235 -11.50 -22.65 4.34
C LYS A 235 -10.88 -23.68 5.27
N GLU A 236 -10.11 -24.60 4.72
CA GLU A 236 -9.43 -25.64 5.51
C GLU A 236 -8.46 -25.04 6.52
N MET A 237 -7.69 -24.02 6.16
CA MET A 237 -6.80 -23.31 7.08
C MET A 237 -7.55 -22.65 8.24
N VAL A 238 -8.68 -22.02 7.96
CA VAL A 238 -9.52 -21.34 8.96
C VAL A 238 -10.13 -22.35 9.92
N HIS A 239 -10.67 -23.47 9.42
CA HIS A 239 -11.30 -24.50 10.22
C HIS A 239 -10.32 -25.39 11.01
N LEU A 240 -9.01 -25.32 10.72
CA LEU A 240 -7.97 -25.94 11.56
C LEU A 240 -7.75 -25.20 12.88
N THR A 241 -8.28 -24.00 13.02
CA THR A 241 -8.14 -23.19 14.24
C THR A 241 -9.30 -23.48 15.19
N ILE A 242 -9.03 -24.16 16.30
CA ILE A 242 -10.01 -24.63 17.32
C ILE A 242 -10.98 -23.53 17.81
N SER A 243 -10.64 -22.27 17.63
CA SER A 243 -11.38 -21.10 18.12
C SER A 243 -12.07 -20.29 17.03
N PHE A 244 -12.10 -20.76 15.77
CA PHE A 244 -12.69 -20.00 14.68
C PHE A 244 -14.18 -19.69 14.89
N GLU A 245 -14.98 -20.63 15.33
CA GLU A 245 -16.40 -20.41 15.59
C GLU A 245 -16.61 -19.39 16.73
N GLN A 246 -15.79 -19.45 17.77
CA GLN A 246 -15.80 -18.46 18.84
C GLN A 246 -15.43 -17.07 18.32
N PHE A 247 -14.35 -16.97 17.56
CA PHE A 247 -13.92 -15.73 16.91
C PHE A 247 -15.02 -15.12 16.03
N LYS A 248 -15.65 -15.95 15.21
CA LYS A 248 -16.77 -15.56 14.36
C LYS A 248 -17.96 -15.02 15.17
N GLU A 249 -18.41 -15.75 16.20
CA GLU A 249 -19.57 -15.38 17.00
C GLU A 249 -19.32 -14.13 17.87
N GLU A 250 -18.19 -14.05 18.52
CA GLU A 250 -17.94 -13.04 19.52
C GLU A 250 -17.35 -11.75 18.94
N LEU A 251 -16.64 -11.83 17.83
CA LEU A 251 -15.95 -10.70 17.24
C LEU A 251 -16.54 -10.26 15.90
N ILE A 252 -16.65 -11.17 14.94
CA ILE A 252 -17.01 -10.80 13.56
C ILE A 252 -18.51 -10.53 13.45
N LYS A 253 -19.38 -11.37 13.96
CA LYS A 253 -20.84 -11.17 13.89
C LYS A 253 -21.33 -9.87 14.55
N PRO A 254 -20.87 -9.47 15.75
CA PRO A 254 -21.23 -8.18 16.31
C PRO A 254 -20.80 -7.01 15.42
N LEU A 255 -19.59 -7.06 14.84
CA LEU A 255 -19.11 -6.03 13.92
C LEU A 255 -19.94 -5.91 12.65
N LEU A 256 -20.33 -7.04 12.09
CA LEU A 256 -21.20 -7.06 10.91
C LEU A 256 -22.60 -6.52 11.24
N ARG A 257 -23.15 -6.86 12.41
CA ARG A 257 -24.45 -6.32 12.90
C ARG A 257 -24.40 -4.81 13.12
N ASP A 258 -23.40 -4.32 13.82
CA ASP A 258 -23.22 -2.89 14.11
C ASP A 258 -23.07 -2.05 12.84
N ASN A 259 -22.67 -2.67 11.74
CA ASN A 259 -22.55 -2.04 10.43
C ASN A 259 -23.70 -2.40 9.47
N LEU A 260 -24.83 -2.92 9.97
CA LEU A 260 -26.04 -3.30 9.21
C LEU A 260 -25.81 -4.40 8.15
N ILE A 261 -24.86 -5.29 8.37
CA ILE A 261 -24.54 -6.37 7.46
C ILE A 261 -24.99 -7.68 8.11
N LEU A 262 -26.11 -8.21 7.62
CA LEU A 262 -26.71 -9.42 8.11
C LEU A 262 -26.21 -10.62 7.30
N ASN A 263 -25.69 -11.65 8.01
CA ASN A 263 -25.47 -13.02 7.56
C ASN A 263 -24.58 -13.23 6.33
N ASP A 264 -23.26 -13.17 6.51
CA ASP A 264 -22.40 -13.70 5.46
C ASP A 264 -21.26 -14.57 6.03
N VAL A 265 -21.44 -15.89 5.95
CA VAL A 265 -20.44 -16.88 6.38
C VAL A 265 -19.12 -16.70 5.62
N PRO A 266 -19.12 -16.50 4.28
CA PRO A 266 -17.89 -16.26 3.54
C PRO A 266 -17.12 -15.00 3.96
N GLU A 267 -17.81 -13.97 4.43
CA GLU A 267 -17.16 -12.75 4.96
C GLU A 267 -16.39 -13.04 6.25
N ALA A 268 -16.99 -13.82 7.16
CA ALA A 268 -16.35 -14.22 8.40
C ALA A 268 -15.14 -15.15 8.17
N GLU A 269 -15.25 -16.03 7.18
CA GLU A 269 -14.16 -16.94 6.79
C GLU A 269 -13.01 -16.21 6.09
N PHE A 270 -13.30 -15.09 5.41
CA PHE A 270 -12.28 -14.28 4.75
C PHE A 270 -11.50 -13.42 5.75
N LEU A 271 -12.14 -12.86 6.77
CA LEU A 271 -11.53 -12.04 7.81
C LEU A 271 -10.74 -12.86 8.81
#